data_cea8ea5152a4b522cbf740f5dd51785f
#
_entry.id   cea8ea5152a4b522cbf740f5dd51785f
#
_cell.length_a   1.000
_cell.length_b   1.000
_cell.length_c   1.000
_cell.angle_alpha   90.00
_cell.angle_beta   90.00
_cell.angle_gamma   90.00
#
_symmetry.space_group_name_H-M   'P 1'
#
loop_
_entity.id
_entity.type
_entity.pdbx_description
1 polymer ?
#
loop_
_entity_poly.entity_id
_entity_poly.type
_entity_poly.pdbx_seq_one_letter_code
_entity_poly.pdbx_strand_id
1 'polypeptide(L)'
;KVHTHIDQERVAILAIDHHLKTIPVVDKDNKFLGVVPSRAIFNILHHEHVEDFLKTAGIHSLPAQTLTASASFLIKARIPWLIFGLLGGLLAAEIIELFETPLKAHFILAAFIPLMVYLASALGTQTQTLFVRHLVMRKINFKKYLLKEIKVGLGIAIILGTLLFLITFIWLNEFVIGLILGLSMLLTGMSAVFVPILTVSLLSKLKKDPAIAAGPFAT
;
A
#
# COMPACT_ATOMS: atom_id res chain seq x y z
N LYS A 1 -9.10 -31.46 -0.35
CA LYS A 1 -7.74 -31.96 -0.60
C LYS A 1 -6.94 -30.93 -1.39
N VAL A 2 -5.62 -30.96 -1.21
CA VAL A 2 -4.69 -30.08 -1.92
C VAL A 2 -3.54 -30.91 -2.51
N HIS A 3 -2.90 -30.37 -3.55
CA HIS A 3 -1.72 -31.00 -4.16
C HIS A 3 -0.44 -30.43 -3.58
N THR A 4 0.68 -31.17 -3.66
CA THR A 4 1.99 -30.84 -3.06
C THR A 4 2.60 -29.51 -3.52
N HIS A 5 2.19 -28.97 -4.66
CA HIS A 5 2.74 -27.72 -5.23
C HIS A 5 1.84 -26.49 -5.00
N ILE A 6 0.80 -26.63 -4.18
CA ILE A 6 -0.05 -25.49 -3.85
C ILE A 6 0.67 -24.58 -2.86
N ASP A 7 0.47 -23.28 -3.03
CA ASP A 7 0.96 -22.28 -2.10
C ASP A 7 0.41 -22.52 -0.68
N GLN A 8 1.28 -22.42 0.32
CA GLN A 8 0.93 -22.65 1.72
C GLN A 8 -0.11 -21.68 2.25
N GLU A 9 -0.06 -20.40 1.85
CA GLU A 9 -1.06 -19.41 2.20
C GLU A 9 -2.45 -19.83 1.70
N ARG A 10 -2.54 -20.31 0.46
CA ARG A 10 -3.79 -20.80 -0.12
C ARG A 10 -4.34 -22.03 0.58
N VAL A 11 -3.46 -22.91 1.10
CA VAL A 11 -3.86 -24.03 1.95
C VAL A 11 -4.50 -23.52 3.24
N ALA A 12 -3.89 -22.54 3.88
CA ALA A 12 -4.39 -21.97 5.12
C ALA A 12 -5.75 -21.25 4.91
N ILE A 13 -5.91 -20.50 3.81
CA ILE A 13 -7.17 -19.85 3.44
C ILE A 13 -8.26 -20.90 3.20
N LEU A 14 -7.97 -21.99 2.47
CA LEU A 14 -8.94 -23.09 2.26
C LEU A 14 -9.39 -23.73 3.57
N ALA A 15 -8.47 -23.85 4.56
CA ALA A 15 -8.84 -24.37 5.87
C ALA A 15 -9.85 -23.47 6.59
N ILE A 16 -9.67 -22.15 6.51
CA ILE A 16 -10.57 -21.17 7.10
C ILE A 16 -11.92 -21.18 6.40
N ASP A 17 -11.94 -21.08 5.07
CA ASP A 17 -13.16 -20.97 4.26
C ASP A 17 -14.08 -22.19 4.42
N HIS A 18 -13.49 -23.37 4.63
CA HIS A 18 -14.22 -24.63 4.79
C HIS A 18 -14.27 -25.14 6.24
N HIS A 19 -13.83 -24.34 7.21
CA HIS A 19 -13.80 -24.68 8.64
C HIS A 19 -13.10 -26.03 8.93
N LEU A 20 -11.99 -26.31 8.21
CA LEU A 20 -11.28 -27.58 8.29
C LEU A 20 -10.17 -27.51 9.36
N LYS A 21 -10.15 -28.51 10.23
CA LYS A 21 -9.06 -28.68 11.23
C LYS A 21 -7.81 -29.30 10.62
N THR A 22 -7.97 -30.02 9.50
CA THR A 22 -6.88 -30.71 8.79
C THR A 22 -7.18 -30.73 7.30
N ILE A 23 -6.13 -30.61 6.47
CA ILE A 23 -6.28 -30.68 5.01
C ILE A 23 -5.47 -31.86 4.48
N PRO A 24 -6.08 -32.82 3.79
CA PRO A 24 -5.39 -33.92 3.16
C PRO A 24 -4.58 -33.44 1.95
N VAL A 25 -3.33 -33.89 1.87
CA VAL A 25 -2.41 -33.64 0.76
C VAL A 25 -2.33 -34.88 -0.10
N VAL A 26 -2.41 -34.68 -1.42
CA VAL A 26 -2.37 -35.74 -2.42
C VAL A 26 -1.31 -35.44 -3.49
N ASP A 27 -0.78 -36.47 -4.13
CA ASP A 27 0.07 -36.35 -5.31
C ASP A 27 -0.73 -36.08 -6.60
N LYS A 28 -0.04 -36.07 -7.74
CA LYS A 28 -0.65 -35.87 -9.06
C LYS A 28 -1.64 -36.97 -9.43
N ASP A 29 -1.46 -38.17 -8.89
CA ASP A 29 -2.31 -39.34 -9.13
C ASP A 29 -3.43 -39.49 -8.08
N ASN A 30 -3.65 -38.45 -7.26
CA ASN A 30 -4.59 -38.38 -6.14
C ASN A 30 -4.32 -39.40 -5.02
N LYS A 31 -3.10 -39.93 -4.92
CA LYS A 31 -2.68 -40.80 -3.82
C LYS A 31 -2.43 -39.95 -2.58
N PHE A 32 -2.91 -40.43 -1.44
CA PHE A 32 -2.76 -39.75 -0.16
C PHE A 32 -1.29 -39.74 0.28
N LEU A 33 -0.76 -38.56 0.61
CA LEU A 33 0.60 -38.34 1.06
C LEU A 33 0.68 -38.00 2.55
N GLY A 34 -0.34 -37.33 3.08
CA GLY A 34 -0.34 -36.87 4.46
C GLY A 34 -1.41 -35.80 4.71
N VAL A 35 -1.30 -35.13 5.85
CA VAL A 35 -2.22 -34.06 6.25
C VAL A 35 -1.48 -32.82 6.72
N VAL A 36 -2.04 -31.65 6.46
CA VAL A 36 -1.64 -30.38 7.09
C VAL A 36 -2.50 -30.21 8.33
N PRO A 37 -1.95 -30.37 9.54
CA PRO A 37 -2.73 -30.24 10.79
C PRO A 37 -3.01 -28.76 11.12
N SER A 38 -3.98 -28.50 12.01
CA SER A 38 -4.37 -27.16 12.45
C SER A 38 -3.21 -26.31 13.00
N ARG A 39 -2.25 -26.94 13.69
CA ARG A 39 -1.06 -26.25 14.18
C ARG A 39 -0.20 -25.71 13.02
N ALA A 40 -0.03 -26.49 11.96
CA ALA A 40 0.72 -26.03 10.77
C ALA A 40 -0.04 -24.90 10.06
N ILE A 41 -1.36 -25.01 9.93
CA ILE A 41 -2.20 -23.97 9.35
C ILE A 41 -2.07 -22.66 10.13
N PHE A 42 -2.10 -22.72 11.46
CA PHE A 42 -1.91 -21.55 12.31
C PHE A 42 -0.52 -20.91 12.15
N ASN A 43 0.53 -21.73 12.11
CA ASN A 43 1.89 -21.23 11.89
C ASN A 43 2.04 -20.56 10.51
N ILE A 44 1.47 -21.15 9.47
CA ILE A 44 1.48 -20.57 8.11
C ILE A 44 0.82 -19.18 8.16
N LEU A 45 -0.39 -19.08 8.69
CA LEU A 45 -1.10 -17.79 8.78
C LEU A 45 -0.32 -16.75 9.55
N HIS A 46 0.31 -17.15 10.66
CA HIS A 46 1.13 -16.23 11.44
C HIS A 46 2.37 -15.74 10.66
N HIS A 47 3.06 -16.64 9.97
CA HIS A 47 4.23 -16.30 9.17
C HIS A 47 3.87 -15.39 7.99
N GLU A 48 2.83 -15.74 7.22
CA GLU A 48 2.35 -14.94 6.09
C GLU A 48 1.94 -13.52 6.56
N HIS A 49 1.20 -13.45 7.68
CA HIS A 49 0.79 -12.14 8.21
C HIS A 49 1.98 -11.26 8.61
N VAL A 50 3.00 -11.83 9.24
CA VAL A 50 4.22 -11.10 9.60
C VAL A 50 5.00 -10.70 8.34
N GLU A 51 5.09 -11.58 7.36
CA GLU A 51 5.76 -11.33 6.08
C GLU A 51 5.08 -10.19 5.32
N ASP A 52 3.75 -10.22 5.17
CA ASP A 52 2.97 -9.17 4.54
C ASP A 52 3.14 -7.83 5.25
N PHE A 53 3.09 -7.82 6.58
CA PHE A 53 3.31 -6.60 7.37
C PHE A 53 4.68 -5.98 7.10
N LEU A 54 5.73 -6.80 6.97
CA LEU A 54 7.08 -6.32 6.67
C LEU A 54 7.23 -5.84 5.23
N LYS A 55 6.65 -6.58 4.30
CA LYS A 55 6.64 -6.19 2.88
C LYS A 55 5.94 -4.84 2.69
N THR A 56 4.84 -4.60 3.41
CA THR A 56 4.16 -3.29 3.37
C THR A 56 5.03 -2.16 3.89
N ALA A 57 5.98 -2.44 4.78
CA ALA A 57 6.97 -1.48 5.24
C ALA A 57 8.25 -1.44 4.35
N GLY A 58 8.28 -2.14 3.20
CA GLY A 58 9.44 -2.21 2.32
C GLY A 58 10.60 -3.06 2.83
N ILE A 59 10.33 -3.98 3.76
CA ILE A 59 11.33 -4.87 4.36
C ILE A 59 11.17 -6.27 3.78
N HIS A 60 12.16 -6.74 3.01
CA HIS A 60 12.08 -8.01 2.27
C HIS A 60 12.62 -9.23 3.00
N SER A 61 13.14 -9.09 4.20
CA SER A 61 13.72 -10.20 4.98
C SER A 61 12.98 -10.40 6.29
N LEU A 62 12.69 -11.67 6.59
CA LEU A 62 12.01 -12.10 7.80
C LEU A 62 12.83 -11.78 9.06
N PRO A 63 12.30 -11.05 10.01
CA PRO A 63 13.00 -10.61 11.20
C PRO A 63 12.92 -11.59 12.38
N ALA A 64 12.64 -12.87 12.16
CA ALA A 64 12.72 -13.84 13.24
C ALA A 64 14.06 -13.78 14.01
N GLN A 65 15.06 -13.09 13.42
CA GLN A 65 16.40 -12.89 13.97
C GLN A 65 16.83 -11.41 14.02
N THR A 66 15.91 -10.45 14.06
CA THR A 66 16.27 -9.02 13.94
C THR A 66 17.20 -8.55 15.06
N LEU A 67 17.04 -9.07 16.27
CA LEU A 67 17.88 -8.74 17.42
C LEU A 67 19.30 -9.35 17.31
N THR A 68 19.46 -10.46 16.61
CA THR A 68 20.73 -11.18 16.46
C THR A 68 21.37 -10.94 15.09
N ALA A 69 20.63 -10.36 14.14
CA ALA A 69 21.12 -10.06 12.82
C ALA A 69 22.17 -8.95 12.82
N SER A 70 23.18 -9.08 11.97
CA SER A 70 24.21 -8.04 11.80
C SER A 70 23.61 -6.78 11.20
N ALA A 71 24.14 -5.60 11.58
CA ALA A 71 23.71 -4.32 11.03
C ALA A 71 23.81 -4.28 9.50
N SER A 72 24.86 -4.87 8.91
CA SER A 72 25.03 -4.96 7.46
C SER A 72 23.91 -5.73 6.76
N PHE A 73 23.42 -6.80 7.37
CA PHE A 73 22.28 -7.55 6.86
C PHE A 73 21.00 -6.70 6.87
N LEU A 74 20.73 -6.01 7.97
CA LEU A 74 19.54 -5.15 8.12
C LEU A 74 19.57 -3.95 7.16
N ILE A 75 20.75 -3.37 6.93
CA ILE A 75 20.94 -2.32 5.93
C ILE A 75 20.63 -2.83 4.53
N LYS A 76 21.23 -3.96 4.13
CA LYS A 76 21.00 -4.56 2.80
C LYS A 76 19.53 -4.89 2.54
N ALA A 77 18.78 -5.27 3.57
CA ALA A 77 17.35 -5.56 3.45
C ALA A 77 16.48 -4.32 3.20
N ARG A 78 16.93 -3.13 3.62
CA ARG A 78 16.16 -1.87 3.56
C ARG A 78 16.59 -0.93 2.44
N ILE A 79 17.89 -0.90 2.13
CA ILE A 79 18.49 0.04 1.16
C ILE A 79 17.84 0.00 -0.22
N PRO A 80 17.58 -1.16 -0.87
CA PRO A 80 17.03 -1.15 -2.23
C PRO A 80 15.73 -0.37 -2.33
N TRP A 81 14.88 -0.48 -1.32
CA TRP A 81 13.60 0.20 -1.27
C TRP A 81 13.71 1.71 -1.04
N LEU A 82 14.66 2.10 -0.18
CA LEU A 82 14.98 3.51 0.09
C LEU A 82 15.63 4.20 -1.12
N ILE A 83 16.46 3.49 -1.89
CA ILE A 83 17.03 4.01 -3.14
C ILE A 83 15.91 4.27 -4.16
N PHE A 84 14.95 3.35 -4.27
CA PHE A 84 13.82 3.56 -5.16
C PHE A 84 13.00 4.80 -4.75
N GLY A 85 12.73 4.96 -3.45
CA GLY A 85 12.09 6.17 -2.91
C GLY A 85 12.91 7.44 -3.16
N LEU A 86 14.24 7.38 -3.01
CA LEU A 86 15.13 8.50 -3.32
C LEU A 86 15.01 8.94 -4.79
N LEU A 87 15.01 7.98 -5.73
CA LEU A 87 14.84 8.30 -7.16
C LEU A 87 13.48 8.95 -7.44
N GLY A 88 12.42 8.46 -6.80
CA GLY A 88 11.09 9.08 -6.87
C GLY A 88 11.08 10.52 -6.32
N GLY A 89 11.76 10.74 -5.18
CA GLY A 89 11.92 12.07 -4.58
C GLY A 89 12.71 13.04 -5.46
N LEU A 90 13.78 12.57 -6.13
CA LEU A 90 14.53 13.39 -7.09
C LEU A 90 13.67 13.79 -8.29
N LEU A 91 12.87 12.86 -8.84
CA LEU A 91 11.92 13.18 -9.91
C LEU A 91 10.88 14.21 -9.46
N ALA A 92 10.39 14.10 -8.23
CA ALA A 92 9.47 15.09 -7.68
C ALA A 92 10.14 16.47 -7.52
N ALA A 93 11.40 16.53 -7.13
CA ALA A 93 12.17 17.78 -7.04
C ALA A 93 12.31 18.45 -8.41
N GLU A 94 12.66 17.70 -9.46
CA GLU A 94 12.73 18.20 -10.84
C GLU A 94 11.37 18.77 -11.31
N ILE A 95 10.26 18.09 -10.98
CA ILE A 95 8.92 18.59 -11.33
C ILE A 95 8.64 19.90 -10.59
N ILE A 96 9.00 20.02 -9.31
CA ILE A 96 8.81 21.24 -8.52
C ILE A 96 9.63 22.39 -9.11
N GLU A 97 10.84 22.14 -9.59
CA GLU A 97 11.70 23.15 -10.23
C GLU A 97 11.05 23.77 -11.48
N LEU A 98 10.28 23.00 -12.27
CA LEU A 98 9.50 23.53 -13.39
C LEU A 98 8.51 24.64 -12.98
N PHE A 99 8.09 24.65 -11.71
CA PHE A 99 7.17 25.63 -11.14
C PHE A 99 7.87 26.65 -10.25
N GLU A 100 9.20 26.81 -10.39
CA GLU A 100 10.02 27.71 -9.57
C GLU A 100 9.48 29.15 -9.55
N THR A 101 9.13 29.70 -10.73
CA THR A 101 8.67 31.09 -10.85
C THR A 101 7.38 31.37 -10.07
N PRO A 102 6.29 30.62 -10.23
CA PRO A 102 5.08 30.83 -9.42
C PRO A 102 5.29 30.51 -7.93
N LEU A 103 6.13 29.54 -7.59
CA LEU A 103 6.42 29.22 -6.19
C LEU A 103 7.28 30.30 -5.51
N LYS A 104 8.19 30.96 -6.21
CA LYS A 104 8.93 32.13 -5.69
C LYS A 104 8.00 33.32 -5.50
N ALA A 105 7.06 33.56 -6.41
CA ALA A 105 6.08 34.64 -6.28
C ALA A 105 5.15 34.46 -5.08
N HIS A 106 4.80 33.19 -4.76
CA HIS A 106 3.92 32.83 -3.67
C HIS A 106 4.54 31.74 -2.81
N PHE A 107 5.62 32.06 -2.10
CA PHE A 107 6.38 31.11 -1.27
C PHE A 107 5.52 30.33 -0.29
N ILE A 108 4.41 30.91 0.15
CA ILE A 108 3.44 30.26 1.04
C ILE A 108 2.89 28.94 0.44
N LEU A 109 2.73 28.86 -0.88
CA LEU A 109 2.27 27.62 -1.54
C LEU A 109 3.28 26.50 -1.36
N ALA A 110 4.58 26.80 -1.47
CA ALA A 110 5.63 25.83 -1.26
C ALA A 110 5.66 25.31 0.18
N ALA A 111 5.34 26.14 1.17
CA ALA A 111 5.29 25.75 2.57
C ALA A 111 4.21 24.69 2.87
N PHE A 112 3.15 24.59 2.04
CA PHE A 112 2.09 23.60 2.21
C PHE A 112 2.36 22.27 1.48
N ILE A 113 3.39 22.18 0.61
CA ILE A 113 3.73 20.94 -0.09
C ILE A 113 3.96 19.77 0.89
N PRO A 114 4.75 19.90 1.98
CA PRO A 114 4.95 18.80 2.92
C PRO A 114 3.65 18.30 3.56
N LEU A 115 2.72 19.18 3.88
CA LEU A 115 1.41 18.81 4.42
C LEU A 115 0.61 17.99 3.42
N MET A 116 0.57 18.41 2.15
CA MET A 116 -0.15 17.69 1.08
C MET A 116 0.46 16.32 0.84
N VAL A 117 1.79 16.23 0.77
CA VAL A 117 2.51 14.96 0.61
C VAL A 117 2.21 14.02 1.78
N TYR A 118 2.23 14.52 3.02
CA TYR A 118 1.91 13.73 4.20
C TYR A 118 0.48 13.15 4.15
N LEU A 119 -0.51 13.99 3.85
CA LEU A 119 -1.91 13.56 3.77
C LEU A 119 -2.16 12.60 2.60
N ALA A 120 -1.53 12.84 1.45
CA ALA A 120 -1.60 11.96 0.29
C ALA A 120 -0.99 10.58 0.60
N SER A 121 0.19 10.57 1.22
CA SER A 121 0.87 9.35 1.64
C SER A 121 0.02 8.54 2.63
N ALA A 122 -0.56 9.21 3.63
CA ALA A 122 -1.45 8.57 4.59
C ALA A 122 -2.67 7.94 3.92
N LEU A 123 -3.36 8.69 3.03
CA LEU A 123 -4.53 8.19 2.29
C LEU A 123 -4.14 7.06 1.32
N GLY A 124 -3.01 7.20 0.62
CA GLY A 124 -2.50 6.18 -0.28
C GLY A 124 -2.19 4.87 0.45
N THR A 125 -1.54 4.95 1.60
CA THR A 125 -1.24 3.78 2.45
C THR A 125 -2.52 3.11 2.95
N GLN A 126 -3.53 3.87 3.38
CA GLN A 126 -4.82 3.32 3.80
C GLN A 126 -5.52 2.58 2.64
N THR A 127 -5.61 3.22 1.48
CA THR A 127 -6.21 2.62 0.27
C THR A 127 -5.50 1.34 -0.13
N GLN A 128 -4.19 1.38 -0.16
CA GLN A 128 -3.36 0.24 -0.53
C GLN A 128 -3.52 -0.93 0.43
N THR A 129 -3.43 -0.69 1.73
CA THR A 129 -3.57 -1.72 2.76
C THR A 129 -4.92 -2.42 2.66
N LEU A 130 -6.00 -1.65 2.47
CA LEU A 130 -7.34 -2.21 2.28
C LEU A 130 -7.44 -3.01 0.99
N PHE A 131 -6.83 -2.54 -0.09
CA PHE A 131 -6.89 -3.22 -1.38
C PHE A 131 -6.10 -4.54 -1.39
N VAL A 132 -4.86 -4.53 -0.87
CA VAL A 132 -4.03 -5.75 -0.72
C VAL A 132 -4.78 -6.79 0.11
N ARG A 133 -5.30 -6.41 1.28
CA ARG A 133 -6.10 -7.29 2.14
C ARG A 133 -7.28 -7.92 1.40
N HIS A 134 -7.98 -7.15 0.57
CA HIS A 134 -9.11 -7.67 -0.19
C HIS A 134 -8.69 -8.64 -1.30
N LEU A 135 -7.56 -8.40 -1.95
CA LEU A 135 -7.03 -9.29 -3.00
C LEU A 135 -6.67 -10.67 -2.44
N VAL A 136 -6.09 -10.72 -1.25
CA VAL A 136 -5.71 -11.97 -0.57
C VAL A 136 -6.95 -12.76 -0.10
N MET A 137 -7.93 -12.08 0.49
CA MET A 137 -9.04 -12.75 1.16
C MET A 137 -10.21 -13.20 0.26
N ARG A 138 -10.42 -12.61 -0.92
CA ARG A 138 -11.60 -12.93 -1.77
C ARG A 138 -11.36 -12.65 -3.26
N LYS A 139 -12.10 -13.40 -4.11
CA LYS A 139 -12.28 -13.00 -5.52
C LYS A 139 -13.09 -11.70 -5.58
N ILE A 140 -12.42 -10.59 -5.85
CA ILE A 140 -13.04 -9.26 -5.89
C ILE A 140 -13.61 -9.00 -7.29
N ASN A 141 -14.81 -8.44 -7.35
CA ASN A 141 -15.23 -7.73 -8.55
C ASN A 141 -14.49 -6.37 -8.56
N PHE A 142 -13.37 -6.34 -9.28
CA PHE A 142 -12.46 -5.20 -9.36
C PHE A 142 -13.18 -3.88 -9.71
N LYS A 143 -14.11 -3.90 -10.68
CA LYS A 143 -14.87 -2.69 -11.05
C LYS A 143 -15.72 -2.15 -9.90
N LYS A 144 -16.40 -3.05 -9.18
CA LYS A 144 -17.24 -2.66 -8.03
C LYS A 144 -16.39 -2.10 -6.88
N TYR A 145 -15.25 -2.72 -6.61
CA TYR A 145 -14.30 -2.23 -5.61
C TYR A 145 -13.75 -0.85 -5.98
N LEU A 146 -13.24 -0.71 -7.21
CA LEU A 146 -12.68 0.55 -7.71
C LEU A 146 -13.69 1.70 -7.62
N LEU A 147 -14.92 1.49 -8.07
CA LEU A 147 -15.98 2.51 -7.98
C LEU A 147 -16.29 2.92 -6.54
N LYS A 148 -16.27 1.96 -5.62
CA LYS A 148 -16.48 2.25 -4.19
C LYS A 148 -15.33 3.05 -3.62
N GLU A 149 -14.11 2.65 -3.91
CA GLU A 149 -12.89 3.31 -3.41
C GLU A 149 -12.75 4.74 -3.96
N ILE A 150 -13.05 4.95 -5.24
CA ILE A 150 -13.10 6.30 -5.84
C ILE A 150 -14.12 7.18 -5.12
N LYS A 151 -15.31 6.66 -4.81
CA LYS A 151 -16.32 7.44 -4.06
C LYS A 151 -15.86 7.81 -2.66
N VAL A 152 -15.22 6.86 -1.95
CA VAL A 152 -14.67 7.10 -0.61
C VAL A 152 -13.54 8.11 -0.69
N GLY A 153 -12.59 7.92 -1.62
CA GLY A 153 -11.47 8.82 -1.82
C GLY A 153 -11.90 10.23 -2.21
N LEU A 154 -12.88 10.36 -3.10
CA LEU A 154 -13.46 11.66 -3.45
C LEU A 154 -14.09 12.34 -2.23
N GLY A 155 -14.84 11.60 -1.41
CA GLY A 155 -15.41 12.13 -0.17
C GLY A 155 -14.35 12.66 0.79
N ILE A 156 -13.28 11.87 1.01
CA ILE A 156 -12.14 12.27 1.85
C ILE A 156 -11.42 13.48 1.25
N ALA A 157 -11.15 13.48 -0.06
CA ALA A 157 -10.46 14.57 -0.74
C ALA A 157 -11.26 15.88 -0.70
N ILE A 158 -12.58 15.82 -0.83
CA ILE A 158 -13.46 17.00 -0.67
C ILE A 158 -13.40 17.52 0.76
N ILE A 159 -13.48 16.64 1.77
CA ILE A 159 -13.43 17.05 3.17
C ILE A 159 -12.07 17.71 3.47
N LEU A 160 -10.97 17.07 3.13
CA LEU A 160 -9.64 17.59 3.39
C LEU A 160 -9.36 18.87 2.58
N GLY A 161 -9.76 18.91 1.31
CA GLY A 161 -9.61 20.09 0.46
C GLY A 161 -10.43 21.28 0.98
N THR A 162 -11.66 21.05 1.43
CA THR A 162 -12.52 22.10 2.03
C THR A 162 -11.94 22.58 3.37
N LEU A 163 -11.46 21.66 4.22
CA LEU A 163 -10.83 22.04 5.49
C LEU A 163 -9.55 22.84 5.25
N LEU A 164 -8.71 22.42 4.31
CA LEU A 164 -7.48 23.14 3.99
C LEU A 164 -7.79 24.54 3.41
N PHE A 165 -8.77 24.64 2.51
CA PHE A 165 -9.27 25.93 2.02
C PHE A 165 -9.71 26.85 3.17
N LEU A 166 -10.60 26.37 4.06
CA LEU A 166 -11.12 27.18 5.15
C LEU A 166 -10.05 27.62 6.14
N ILE A 167 -9.17 26.69 6.54
CA ILE A 167 -8.07 26.98 7.47
C ILE A 167 -7.14 28.04 6.86
N THR A 168 -6.72 27.86 5.62
CA THR A 168 -5.79 28.78 4.97
C THR A 168 -6.43 30.11 4.64
N PHE A 169 -7.70 30.15 4.25
CA PHE A 169 -8.45 31.39 4.04
C PHE A 169 -8.57 32.20 5.33
N ILE A 170 -8.92 31.56 6.45
CA ILE A 170 -9.03 32.24 7.76
C ILE A 170 -7.65 32.69 8.25
N TRP A 171 -6.63 31.87 8.09
CA TRP A 171 -5.29 32.16 8.62
C TRP A 171 -4.56 33.23 7.81
N LEU A 172 -4.61 33.13 6.49
CA LEU A 172 -3.87 34.03 5.59
C LEU A 172 -4.70 35.24 5.14
N ASN A 173 -6.01 35.20 5.32
CA ASN A 173 -6.97 36.17 4.77
C ASN A 173 -6.87 36.35 3.24
N GLU A 174 -6.45 35.27 2.53
CA GLU A 174 -6.19 35.25 1.09
C GLU A 174 -7.06 34.18 0.42
N PHE A 175 -8.17 34.59 -0.20
CA PHE A 175 -9.14 33.68 -0.81
C PHE A 175 -8.50 32.81 -1.92
N VAL A 176 -7.68 33.45 -2.78
CA VAL A 176 -7.09 32.77 -3.95
C VAL A 176 -6.09 31.68 -3.51
N ILE A 177 -5.25 31.97 -2.53
CA ILE A 177 -4.29 31.01 -1.98
C ILE A 177 -5.02 29.84 -1.34
N GLY A 178 -6.05 30.11 -0.53
CA GLY A 178 -6.89 29.07 0.05
C GLY A 178 -7.53 28.18 -1.01
N LEU A 179 -8.08 28.78 -2.07
CA LEU A 179 -8.70 28.05 -3.17
C LEU A 179 -7.70 27.15 -3.91
N ILE A 180 -6.50 27.67 -4.21
CA ILE A 180 -5.43 26.87 -4.85
C ILE A 180 -5.08 25.66 -3.97
N LEU A 181 -4.85 25.88 -2.67
CA LEU A 181 -4.47 24.81 -1.74
C LEU A 181 -5.60 23.77 -1.58
N GLY A 182 -6.86 24.22 -1.47
CA GLY A 182 -8.01 23.33 -1.37
C GLY A 182 -8.21 22.47 -2.62
N LEU A 183 -8.12 23.06 -3.82
CA LEU A 183 -8.21 22.33 -5.08
C LEU A 183 -7.00 21.39 -5.29
N SER A 184 -5.80 21.84 -4.93
CA SER A 184 -4.60 20.98 -4.99
C SER A 184 -4.74 19.78 -4.07
N MET A 185 -5.28 19.96 -2.84
CA MET A 185 -5.52 18.84 -1.92
C MET A 185 -6.56 17.86 -2.47
N LEU A 186 -7.60 18.35 -3.12
CA LEU A 186 -8.61 17.52 -3.77
C LEU A 186 -7.98 16.64 -4.87
N LEU A 187 -7.19 17.23 -5.77
CA LEU A 187 -6.51 16.51 -6.85
C LEU A 187 -5.48 15.51 -6.30
N THR A 188 -4.70 15.93 -5.31
CA THR A 188 -3.70 15.07 -4.64
C THR A 188 -4.37 13.90 -3.93
N GLY A 189 -5.47 14.14 -3.23
CA GLY A 189 -6.24 13.08 -2.56
C GLY A 189 -6.84 12.08 -3.54
N MET A 190 -7.33 12.53 -4.70
CA MET A 190 -7.79 11.63 -5.75
C MET A 190 -6.64 10.78 -6.32
N SER A 191 -5.48 11.38 -6.57
CA SER A 191 -4.29 10.67 -7.03
C SER A 191 -3.83 9.63 -6.01
N ALA A 192 -3.86 9.96 -4.72
CA ALA A 192 -3.49 9.08 -3.61
C ALA A 192 -4.37 7.81 -3.51
N VAL A 193 -5.60 7.86 -4.01
CA VAL A 193 -6.48 6.68 -4.10
C VAL A 193 -6.20 5.89 -5.38
N PHE A 194 -6.04 6.59 -6.51
CA PHE A 194 -5.97 5.95 -7.81
C PHE A 194 -4.62 5.23 -8.05
N VAL A 195 -3.52 5.88 -7.69
CA VAL A 195 -2.17 5.36 -7.93
C VAL A 195 -1.91 4.03 -7.22
N PRO A 196 -2.19 3.86 -5.91
CA PRO A 196 -2.00 2.59 -5.23
C PRO A 196 -2.83 1.45 -5.82
N ILE A 197 -4.08 1.69 -6.18
CA ILE A 197 -4.94 0.67 -6.78
C ILE A 197 -4.38 0.23 -8.13
N LEU A 198 -3.91 1.17 -8.94
CA LEU A 198 -3.31 0.87 -10.24
C LEU A 198 -2.03 0.05 -10.09
N THR A 199 -1.12 0.46 -9.21
CA THR A 199 0.18 -0.21 -8.98
C THR A 199 0.00 -1.62 -8.44
N VAL A 200 -0.82 -1.81 -7.41
CA VAL A 200 -1.13 -3.12 -6.85
C VAL A 200 -1.82 -4.03 -7.88
N SER A 201 -2.76 -3.48 -8.68
CA SER A 201 -3.43 -4.24 -9.74
C SER A 201 -2.47 -4.68 -10.83
N LEU A 202 -1.51 -3.83 -11.19
CA LEU A 202 -0.49 -4.14 -12.19
C LEU A 202 0.43 -5.27 -11.71
N LEU A 203 0.91 -5.20 -10.47
CA LEU A 203 1.75 -6.23 -9.87
C LEU A 203 1.02 -7.57 -9.74
N SER A 204 -0.23 -7.56 -9.32
CA SER A 204 -1.06 -8.75 -9.27
C SER A 204 -1.23 -9.41 -10.66
N LYS A 205 -1.42 -8.61 -11.73
CA LYS A 205 -1.46 -9.13 -13.11
C LYS A 205 -0.12 -9.72 -13.55
N LEU A 206 1.00 -9.16 -13.09
CA LEU A 206 2.35 -9.66 -13.37
C LEU A 206 2.71 -10.89 -12.51
N LYS A 207 1.76 -11.43 -11.74
CA LYS A 207 1.95 -12.54 -10.79
C LYS A 207 3.06 -12.27 -9.76
N LYS A 208 3.30 -11.00 -9.45
CA LYS A 208 4.15 -10.58 -8.34
C LYS A 208 3.29 -10.34 -7.11
N ASP A 209 3.89 -10.52 -5.94
CA ASP A 209 3.23 -10.31 -4.67
C ASP A 209 2.73 -8.84 -4.57
N PRO A 210 1.42 -8.62 -4.41
CA PRO A 210 0.86 -7.28 -4.31
C PRO A 210 1.31 -6.52 -3.06
N ALA A 211 1.75 -7.19 -2.00
CA ALA A 211 2.28 -6.57 -0.79
C ALA A 211 3.60 -5.82 -1.04
N ILE A 212 4.38 -6.22 -2.06
CA ILE A 212 5.62 -5.53 -2.46
C ILE A 212 5.36 -4.10 -2.95
N ALA A 213 4.16 -3.81 -3.48
CA ALA A 213 3.81 -2.46 -3.96
C ALA A 213 3.63 -1.45 -2.83
N ALA A 214 3.55 -1.92 -1.57
CA ALA A 214 3.02 -1.12 -0.49
C ALA A 214 3.92 0.05 -0.04
N GLY A 215 5.20 0.02 -0.21
CA GLY A 215 6.08 1.09 0.28
C GLY A 215 6.09 2.34 -0.62
N PRO A 216 7.09 2.51 -1.52
CA PRO A 216 7.32 3.77 -2.24
C PRO A 216 6.26 4.16 -3.28
N PHE A 217 5.36 3.24 -3.67
CA PHE A 217 4.28 3.59 -4.60
C PHE A 217 3.06 4.19 -3.91
N ALA A 218 2.97 4.07 -2.58
CA ALA A 218 1.89 4.66 -1.81
C ALA A 218 2.28 6.02 -1.20
N THR A 219 3.56 6.31 -1.15
CA THR A 219 4.14 7.56 -0.64
C THR A 219 4.64 8.45 -1.74
#